data_22133e7d30d4aa0dda6eb6d732e38bb5
#
_entry.id   22133e7d30d4aa0dda6eb6d732e38bb5
#
_cell.length_a   1.000
_cell.length_b   1.000
_cell.length_c   1.000
_cell.angle_alpha   90.00
_cell.angle_beta   90.00
_cell.angle_gamma   90.00
#
_symmetry.space_group_name_H-M   'P 1'
#
loop_
_entity.id
_entity.type
_entity.pdbx_description
1 polymer ?
#
loop_
_entity_poly.entity_id
_entity_poly.type
_entity_poly.pdbx_seq_one_letter_code
_entity_poly.pdbx_strand_id
1 'polypeptide(L)'
;MHLTEAILAPLRERYGEPTRLHWEGEIDEREHALATYNPKRMHDVTLFILNGERLALIRKPHFEAGIWRPPGGGIKDGEDFVEGVKREAIEETGVEVELQRYLVAAEARFLYEPYDVPWRTHVFLATTSDDELAPQDIEEIAGARWGTLAELAGPLRERLLATGRAFWRYRVALHDAALDQLRRV
;
A
#
# COMPACT_ATOMS: atom_id res chain seq x y z
N MET A 1 -12.34 -3.91 -10.21
CA MET A 1 -11.43 -4.59 -11.15
C MET A 1 -10.87 -5.83 -10.49
N HIS A 2 -11.10 -6.99 -11.09
CA HIS A 2 -10.36 -8.20 -10.69
C HIS A 2 -9.02 -8.19 -11.41
N LEU A 3 -7.92 -8.02 -10.66
CA LEU A 3 -6.58 -8.16 -11.22
C LEU A 3 -6.39 -9.61 -11.65
N THR A 4 -6.46 -9.82 -12.96
CA THR A 4 -6.33 -11.15 -13.57
C THR A 4 -4.86 -11.46 -13.85
N GLU A 5 -4.55 -12.72 -14.10
CA GLU A 5 -3.22 -13.14 -14.53
C GLU A 5 -2.78 -12.43 -15.82
N ALA A 6 -3.71 -12.11 -16.71
CA ALA A 6 -3.43 -11.35 -17.93
C ALA A 6 -2.91 -9.92 -17.65
N ILE A 7 -3.26 -9.32 -16.52
CA ILE A 7 -2.76 -8.00 -16.07
C ILE A 7 -1.44 -8.18 -15.31
N LEU A 8 -1.35 -9.22 -14.46
CA LEU A 8 -0.20 -9.39 -13.56
C LEU A 8 1.04 -9.97 -14.25
N ALA A 9 0.87 -10.83 -15.27
CA ALA A 9 2.01 -11.44 -15.95
C ALA A 9 2.93 -10.41 -16.63
N PRO A 10 2.44 -9.43 -17.41
CA PRO A 10 3.28 -8.37 -17.98
C PRO A 10 3.97 -7.51 -16.91
N LEU A 11 3.34 -7.30 -15.74
CA LEU A 11 3.96 -6.54 -14.64
C LEU A 11 5.14 -7.31 -14.04
N ARG A 12 5.02 -8.63 -13.87
CA ARG A 12 6.14 -9.46 -13.41
C ARG A 12 7.29 -9.49 -14.41
N GLU A 13 6.96 -9.63 -15.69
CA GLU A 13 7.97 -9.60 -16.75
C GLU A 13 8.75 -8.27 -16.75
N ARG A 14 8.05 -7.14 -16.58
CA ARG A 14 8.66 -5.81 -16.65
C ARG A 14 9.35 -5.39 -15.35
N TYR A 15 8.78 -5.71 -14.18
CA TYR A 15 9.21 -5.19 -12.88
C TYR A 15 9.77 -6.27 -11.94
N GLY A 16 9.90 -7.52 -12.42
CA GLY A 16 10.43 -8.66 -11.68
C GLY A 16 9.38 -9.43 -10.88
N GLU A 17 9.73 -10.67 -10.51
CA GLU A 17 8.87 -11.54 -9.72
C GLU A 17 8.78 -11.03 -8.27
N PRO A 18 7.57 -10.77 -7.75
CA PRO A 18 7.38 -10.33 -6.37
C PRO A 18 7.52 -11.49 -5.39
N THR A 19 7.90 -11.16 -4.15
CA THR A 19 7.73 -12.12 -3.04
C THR A 19 6.24 -12.33 -2.78
N ARG A 20 5.83 -13.59 -2.61
CA ARG A 20 4.46 -13.94 -2.22
C ARG A 20 4.30 -13.85 -0.71
N LEU A 21 3.27 -13.15 -0.26
CA LEU A 21 2.89 -13.03 1.14
C LEU A 21 1.48 -13.58 1.33
N HIS A 22 1.31 -14.55 2.23
CA HIS A 22 0.01 -15.00 2.69
C HIS A 22 -0.20 -14.49 4.12
N TRP A 23 -1.37 -13.91 4.38
CA TRP A 23 -1.70 -13.34 5.67
C TRP A 23 -3.14 -13.67 6.06
N GLU A 24 -3.35 -14.02 7.33
CA GLU A 24 -4.67 -14.22 7.91
C GLU A 24 -4.77 -13.52 9.26
N GLY A 25 -5.94 -12.97 9.58
CA GLY A 25 -6.19 -12.37 10.89
C GLY A 25 -7.64 -12.01 11.11
N GLU A 26 -8.08 -12.19 12.34
CA GLU A 26 -9.40 -11.78 12.77
C GLU A 26 -9.52 -10.25 12.74
N ILE A 27 -10.66 -9.79 12.23
CA ILE A 27 -11.04 -8.38 12.17
C ILE A 27 -12.31 -8.14 13.01
N ASP A 28 -12.45 -6.94 13.53
CA ASP A 28 -13.66 -6.51 14.22
C ASP A 28 -14.75 -6.02 13.24
N GLU A 29 -15.92 -5.71 13.77
CA GLU A 29 -17.07 -5.20 12.98
C GLU A 29 -16.73 -3.91 12.22
N ARG A 30 -15.94 -3.01 12.81
CA ARG A 30 -15.52 -1.76 12.18
C ARG A 30 -14.56 -2.02 11.04
N GLU A 31 -13.60 -2.91 11.21
CA GLU A 31 -12.66 -3.30 10.16
C GLU A 31 -13.39 -4.05 9.03
N HIS A 32 -14.35 -4.92 9.38
CA HIS A 32 -15.20 -5.59 8.40
C HIS A 32 -16.00 -4.58 7.57
N ALA A 33 -16.65 -3.61 8.19
CA ALA A 33 -17.36 -2.54 7.49
C ALA A 33 -16.44 -1.75 6.54
N LEU A 34 -15.19 -1.47 6.97
CA LEU A 34 -14.19 -0.82 6.12
C LEU A 34 -13.71 -1.70 4.95
N ALA A 35 -13.58 -3.02 5.15
CA ALA A 35 -13.18 -3.94 4.08
C ALA A 35 -14.26 -4.15 3.03
N THR A 36 -15.54 -4.01 3.41
CA THR A 36 -16.69 -4.36 2.57
C THR A 36 -17.48 -3.16 2.05
N TYR A 37 -17.12 -1.92 2.44
CA TYR A 37 -17.86 -0.72 2.00
C TYR A 37 -17.95 -0.57 0.48
N ASN A 38 -16.96 -1.08 -0.25
CA ASN A 38 -16.98 -1.18 -1.70
C ASN A 38 -16.79 -2.64 -2.15
N PRO A 39 -17.89 -3.38 -2.37
CA PRO A 39 -17.82 -4.81 -2.70
C PRO A 39 -17.14 -5.12 -4.03
N LYS A 40 -16.92 -4.11 -4.89
CA LYS A 40 -16.17 -4.26 -6.15
C LYS A 40 -14.66 -4.12 -5.96
N ARG A 41 -14.21 -3.64 -4.80
CA ARG A 41 -12.80 -3.44 -4.50
C ARG A 41 -12.31 -4.53 -3.55
N MET A 42 -11.57 -5.49 -4.08
CA MET A 42 -10.93 -6.59 -3.32
C MET A 42 -9.40 -6.58 -3.48
N HIS A 43 -8.84 -5.42 -3.84
CA HIS A 43 -7.41 -5.24 -4.02
C HIS A 43 -7.00 -3.80 -3.80
N ASP A 44 -5.73 -3.60 -3.48
CA ASP A 44 -5.07 -2.30 -3.49
C ASP A 44 -3.62 -2.40 -3.97
N VAL A 45 -3.04 -1.23 -4.20
CA VAL A 45 -1.61 -1.06 -4.45
C VAL A 45 -1.01 -0.27 -3.30
N THR A 46 0.21 -0.61 -2.91
CA THR A 46 1.03 0.17 -1.97
C THR A 46 2.33 0.55 -2.66
N LEU A 47 2.73 1.82 -2.55
CA LEU A 47 3.86 2.39 -3.25
C LEU A 47 4.96 2.80 -2.27
N PHE A 48 6.13 2.20 -2.40
CA PHE A 48 7.35 2.68 -1.77
C PHE A 48 7.97 3.70 -2.71
N ILE A 49 7.55 4.95 -2.60
CA ILE A 49 8.05 6.04 -3.45
C ILE A 49 9.30 6.62 -2.80
N LEU A 50 10.43 6.47 -3.47
CA LEU A 50 11.72 6.98 -3.01
C LEU A 50 12.19 8.21 -3.82
N ASN A 51 12.73 9.19 -3.11
CA ASN A 51 13.60 10.22 -3.66
C ASN A 51 14.93 10.16 -2.89
N GLY A 52 15.94 9.51 -3.47
CA GLY A 52 17.15 9.13 -2.77
C GLY A 52 16.85 8.22 -1.58
N GLU A 53 17.22 8.65 -0.37
CA GLU A 53 16.95 7.90 0.87
C GLU A 53 15.59 8.25 1.52
N ARG A 54 14.88 9.23 0.95
CA ARG A 54 13.59 9.68 1.48
C ARG A 54 12.46 8.79 0.97
N LEU A 55 11.56 8.40 1.85
CA LEU A 55 10.35 7.62 1.55
C LEU A 55 9.12 8.52 1.72
N ALA A 56 8.25 8.57 0.72
CA ALA A 56 6.98 9.28 0.84
C ALA A 56 6.05 8.55 1.82
N LEU A 57 5.50 9.30 2.76
CA LEU A 57 4.56 8.83 3.78
C LEU A 57 3.33 9.73 3.79
N ILE A 58 2.17 9.12 3.92
CA ILE A 58 0.88 9.81 4.01
C ILE A 58 0.16 9.48 5.31
N ARG A 59 -0.76 10.36 5.68
CA ARG A 59 -1.79 10.06 6.69
C ARG A 59 -3.17 10.46 6.17
N LYS A 60 -4.18 9.67 6.51
CA LYS A 60 -5.59 9.99 6.21
C LYS A 60 -6.25 10.66 7.43
N PRO A 61 -7.35 11.43 7.24
CA PRO A 61 -8.00 12.16 8.33
C PRO A 61 -8.46 11.26 9.50
N HIS A 62 -8.84 10.03 9.20
CA HIS A 62 -9.33 9.07 10.19
C HIS A 62 -8.24 8.21 10.85
N PHE A 63 -6.96 8.42 10.51
CA PHE A 63 -5.86 7.72 11.16
C PHE A 63 -5.63 8.31 12.57
N GLU A 64 -5.31 7.44 13.50
CA GLU A 64 -4.89 7.85 14.84
C GLU A 64 -3.59 8.68 14.77
N ALA A 65 -3.40 9.54 15.77
CA ALA A 65 -2.23 10.40 15.84
C ALA A 65 -0.92 9.60 15.75
N GLY A 66 0.01 10.08 14.93
CA GLY A 66 1.31 9.45 14.72
C GLY A 66 1.32 8.26 13.75
N ILE A 67 0.18 7.90 13.15
CA ILE A 67 0.13 6.88 12.12
C ILE A 67 0.42 7.48 10.75
N TRP A 68 1.46 6.96 10.12
CA TRP A 68 1.88 7.27 8.75
C TRP A 68 2.16 5.97 8.02
N ARG A 69 1.93 5.93 6.71
CA ARG A 69 2.21 4.78 5.86
C ARG A 69 2.64 5.20 4.46
N PRO A 70 3.27 4.32 3.69
CA PRO A 70 3.43 4.51 2.24
C PRO A 70 2.08 4.74 1.55
N PRO A 71 2.01 5.59 0.52
CA PRO A 71 0.80 5.86 -0.25
C PRO A 71 0.30 4.65 -1.02
N GLY A 72 -0.90 4.74 -1.56
CA GLY A 72 -1.48 3.76 -2.45
C GLY A 72 -2.97 3.57 -2.25
N GLY A 73 -3.62 3.09 -3.29
CA GLY A 73 -5.07 2.94 -3.37
C GLY A 73 -5.53 1.89 -4.38
N GLY A 74 -6.69 2.07 -4.97
CA GLY A 74 -7.29 1.10 -5.87
C GLY A 74 -7.12 1.47 -7.34
N ILE A 75 -6.91 0.48 -8.19
CA ILE A 75 -6.98 0.66 -9.63
C ILE A 75 -8.46 0.65 -10.06
N LYS A 76 -8.89 1.63 -10.83
CA LYS A 76 -10.29 1.76 -11.29
C LYS A 76 -10.62 0.70 -12.32
N ASP A 77 -11.90 0.38 -12.45
CA ASP A 77 -12.35 -0.63 -13.42
C ASP A 77 -12.09 -0.14 -14.86
N GLY A 78 -11.42 -1.00 -15.66
CA GLY A 78 -11.01 -0.65 -17.03
C GLY A 78 -9.77 0.26 -17.14
N GLU A 79 -9.22 0.72 -16.03
CA GLU A 79 -7.99 1.52 -16.01
C GLU A 79 -6.76 0.65 -16.28
N ASP A 80 -5.80 1.17 -17.05
CA ASP A 80 -4.48 0.56 -17.15
C ASP A 80 -3.82 0.53 -15.77
N PHE A 81 -3.18 -0.60 -15.44
CA PHE A 81 -2.64 -0.79 -14.09
C PHE A 81 -1.55 0.25 -13.75
N VAL A 82 -0.63 0.51 -14.68
CA VAL A 82 0.48 1.44 -14.44
C VAL A 82 0.00 2.87 -14.35
N GLU A 83 -0.95 3.26 -15.21
CA GLU A 83 -1.55 4.59 -15.17
C GLU A 83 -2.37 4.79 -13.87
N GLY A 84 -3.09 3.75 -13.43
CA GLY A 84 -3.78 3.80 -12.13
C GLY A 84 -2.84 3.97 -10.94
N VAL A 85 -1.69 3.30 -10.97
CA VAL A 85 -0.64 3.48 -9.95
C VAL A 85 -0.08 4.90 -9.94
N LYS A 86 0.21 5.47 -11.11
CA LYS A 86 0.68 6.85 -11.22
C LYS A 86 -0.35 7.86 -10.74
N ARG A 87 -1.63 7.64 -11.09
CA ARG A 87 -2.75 8.47 -10.62
C ARG A 87 -2.82 8.48 -9.09
N GLU A 88 -2.78 7.31 -8.44
CA GLU A 88 -2.78 7.22 -6.97
C GLU A 88 -1.58 7.93 -6.35
N ALA A 89 -0.38 7.84 -6.95
CA ALA A 89 0.78 8.57 -6.49
C ALA A 89 0.55 10.09 -6.52
N ILE A 90 0.03 10.62 -7.62
CA ILE A 90 -0.28 12.06 -7.77
C ILE A 90 -1.39 12.48 -6.80
N GLU A 91 -2.49 11.72 -6.72
CA GLU A 91 -3.62 12.03 -5.84
C GLU A 91 -3.19 12.10 -4.36
N GLU A 92 -2.41 11.10 -3.89
CA GLU A 92 -2.03 10.99 -2.47
C GLU A 92 -0.74 11.74 -2.09
N THR A 93 0.15 12.03 -3.05
CA THR A 93 1.45 12.67 -2.74
C THR A 93 1.79 13.90 -3.57
N GLY A 94 1.13 14.07 -4.71
CA GLY A 94 1.40 15.17 -5.65
C GLY A 94 2.62 14.99 -6.53
N VAL A 95 3.31 13.83 -6.48
CA VAL A 95 4.53 13.60 -7.27
C VAL A 95 4.31 12.63 -8.43
N GLU A 96 5.03 12.87 -9.52
CA GLU A 96 5.12 11.91 -10.62
C GLU A 96 6.12 10.80 -10.25
N VAL A 97 5.78 9.56 -10.63
CA VAL A 97 6.58 8.39 -10.26
C VAL A 97 6.93 7.52 -11.46
N GLU A 98 8.08 6.89 -11.36
CA GLU A 98 8.52 5.81 -12.24
C GLU A 98 8.58 4.50 -11.47
N LEU A 99 7.81 3.48 -11.90
CA LEU A 99 7.83 2.16 -11.28
C LEU A 99 9.15 1.45 -11.59
N GLN A 100 9.78 0.90 -10.56
CA GLN A 100 11.09 0.26 -10.64
C GLN A 100 11.02 -1.26 -10.44
N ARG A 101 10.31 -1.72 -9.41
CA ARG A 101 10.26 -3.13 -9.02
C ARG A 101 8.91 -3.52 -8.44
N TYR A 102 8.47 -4.74 -8.75
CA TYR A 102 7.34 -5.38 -8.09
C TYR A 102 7.87 -6.13 -6.86
N LEU A 103 7.63 -5.62 -5.66
CA LEU A 103 8.25 -6.13 -4.42
C LEU A 103 7.45 -7.28 -3.80
N VAL A 104 6.12 -7.12 -3.65
CA VAL A 104 5.28 -8.08 -2.93
C VAL A 104 3.94 -8.25 -3.63
N ALA A 105 3.52 -9.51 -3.77
CA ALA A 105 2.15 -9.91 -4.11
C ALA A 105 1.55 -10.58 -2.88
N ALA A 106 0.64 -9.89 -2.20
CA ALA A 106 0.03 -10.38 -0.98
C ALA A 106 -1.39 -10.88 -1.23
N GLU A 107 -1.71 -12.01 -0.62
CA GLU A 107 -3.06 -12.55 -0.49
C GLU A 107 -3.41 -12.59 1.00
N ALA A 108 -4.46 -11.86 1.39
CA ALA A 108 -4.93 -11.82 2.76
C ALA A 108 -6.33 -12.39 2.88
N ARG A 109 -6.61 -13.00 4.04
CA ARG A 109 -7.94 -13.34 4.50
C ARG A 109 -8.20 -12.61 5.82
N PHE A 110 -9.13 -11.67 5.79
CA PHE A 110 -9.66 -11.04 6.97
C PHE A 110 -10.80 -11.90 7.49
N LEU A 111 -10.56 -12.55 8.64
CA LEU A 111 -11.49 -13.53 9.22
C LEU A 111 -12.59 -12.78 9.98
N TYR A 112 -13.84 -12.99 9.56
CA TYR A 112 -15.03 -12.42 10.20
C TYR A 112 -16.25 -13.34 10.00
N GLU A 113 -16.66 -14.03 11.04
CA GLU A 113 -17.79 -14.97 10.95
C GLU A 113 -19.12 -14.25 10.60
N PRO A 114 -19.94 -14.82 9.70
CA PRO A 114 -19.76 -16.09 8.99
C PRO A 114 -19.01 -15.97 7.65
N TYR A 115 -18.55 -14.78 7.26
CA TYR A 115 -17.98 -14.53 5.93
C TYR A 115 -16.64 -13.83 6.01
N ASP A 116 -15.59 -14.54 5.64
CA ASP A 116 -14.25 -13.97 5.49
C ASP A 116 -14.17 -13.01 4.30
N VAL A 117 -13.33 -12.01 4.40
CA VAL A 117 -13.08 -11.05 3.32
C VAL A 117 -11.71 -11.36 2.68
N PRO A 118 -11.68 -11.89 1.45
CA PRO A 118 -10.42 -12.04 0.71
C PRO A 118 -9.93 -10.67 0.23
N TRP A 119 -8.61 -10.47 0.27
CA TRP A 119 -7.99 -9.22 -0.16
C TRP A 119 -6.66 -9.46 -0.83
N ARG A 120 -6.30 -8.64 -1.82
CA ARG A 120 -4.99 -8.68 -2.48
C ARG A 120 -4.32 -7.32 -2.41
N THR A 121 -3.01 -7.31 -2.15
CA THR A 121 -2.22 -6.08 -2.19
C THR A 121 -0.98 -6.29 -3.05
N HIS A 122 -0.72 -5.34 -3.93
CA HIS A 122 0.45 -5.31 -4.80
C HIS A 122 1.38 -4.19 -4.35
N VAL A 123 2.61 -4.51 -3.93
CA VAL A 123 3.56 -3.53 -3.44
C VAL A 123 4.63 -3.29 -4.49
N PHE A 124 4.81 -2.03 -4.87
CA PHE A 124 5.82 -1.61 -5.84
C PHE A 124 6.82 -0.63 -5.22
N LEU A 125 8.07 -0.75 -5.66
CA LEU A 125 9.06 0.32 -5.55
C LEU A 125 8.84 1.27 -6.71
N ALA A 126 8.79 2.55 -6.40
CA ALA A 126 8.78 3.64 -7.38
C ALA A 126 9.80 4.70 -6.99
N THR A 127 10.26 5.48 -7.96
CA THR A 127 11.15 6.62 -7.74
C THR A 127 10.53 7.89 -8.27
N THR A 128 10.94 9.02 -7.69
CA THR A 128 10.61 10.36 -8.16
C THR A 128 11.81 11.27 -8.01
N SER A 129 11.87 12.33 -8.82
CA SER A 129 12.82 13.44 -8.67
C SER A 129 12.21 14.65 -7.95
N ASP A 130 10.91 14.62 -7.66
CA ASP A 130 10.20 15.72 -7.03
C ASP A 130 10.59 15.85 -5.56
N ASP A 131 10.94 17.06 -5.14
CA ASP A 131 11.40 17.33 -3.77
C ASP A 131 10.26 17.61 -2.80
N GLU A 132 9.15 18.13 -3.28
CA GLU A 132 8.00 18.55 -2.47
C GLU A 132 6.84 17.57 -2.61
N LEU A 133 6.17 17.27 -1.51
CA LEU A 133 4.94 16.49 -1.50
C LEU A 133 3.74 17.44 -1.34
N ALA A 134 2.85 17.42 -2.33
CA ALA A 134 1.65 18.26 -2.37
C ALA A 134 0.43 17.44 -2.81
N PRO A 135 -0.18 16.65 -1.89
CA PRO A 135 -1.35 15.83 -2.19
C PRO A 135 -2.43 16.63 -2.90
N GLN A 136 -3.01 16.06 -3.95
CA GLN A 136 -4.12 16.69 -4.68
C GLN A 136 -5.47 16.31 -4.10
N ASP A 137 -5.60 15.10 -3.56
CA ASP A 137 -6.81 14.66 -2.85
C ASP A 137 -6.78 15.07 -1.38
N ILE A 138 -7.11 16.32 -1.12
CA ILE A 138 -7.14 16.90 0.23
C ILE A 138 -8.30 16.40 1.10
N GLU A 139 -9.29 15.74 0.51
CA GLU A 139 -10.40 15.13 1.26
C GLU A 139 -9.96 13.78 1.85
N GLU A 140 -9.18 13.00 1.10
CA GLU A 140 -8.67 11.71 1.55
C GLU A 140 -7.34 11.81 2.30
N ILE A 141 -6.49 12.81 2.01
CA ILE A 141 -5.14 12.93 2.55
C ILE A 141 -5.02 14.13 3.48
N ALA A 142 -4.88 13.85 4.77
CA ALA A 142 -4.69 14.87 5.82
C ALA A 142 -3.23 15.37 5.90
N GLY A 143 -2.30 14.73 5.21
CA GLY A 143 -0.92 15.17 5.10
C GLY A 143 -0.02 14.15 4.43
N ALA A 144 1.02 14.66 3.78
CA ALA A 144 2.13 13.90 3.24
C ALA A 144 3.45 14.48 3.76
N ARG A 145 4.44 13.62 3.92
CA ARG A 145 5.80 14.04 4.30
C ARG A 145 6.84 13.05 3.83
N TRP A 146 8.07 13.50 3.74
CA TRP A 146 9.20 12.61 3.61
C TRP A 146 9.55 11.97 4.96
N GLY A 147 9.79 10.68 4.96
CA GLY A 147 10.36 9.89 6.03
C GLY A 147 11.50 9.05 5.50
N THR A 148 11.80 7.93 6.17
CA THR A 148 12.85 6.98 5.75
C THR A 148 12.40 5.54 5.88
N LEU A 149 13.10 4.61 5.21
CA LEU A 149 12.87 3.17 5.39
C LEU A 149 13.15 2.72 6.84
N ALA A 150 14.14 3.36 7.51
CA ALA A 150 14.45 3.08 8.91
C ALA A 150 13.30 3.52 9.83
N GLU A 151 12.70 4.68 9.58
CA GLU A 151 11.53 5.15 10.33
C GLU A 151 10.34 4.19 10.15
N LEU A 152 10.11 3.72 8.91
CA LEU A 152 9.05 2.75 8.63
C LEU A 152 9.28 1.41 9.33
N ALA A 153 10.52 0.93 9.36
CA ALA A 153 10.92 -0.33 10.00
C ALA A 153 10.92 -0.28 11.53
N GLY A 154 11.07 0.89 12.12
CA GLY A 154 11.17 1.11 13.57
C GLY A 154 9.94 1.80 14.15
N PRO A 155 10.01 3.11 14.44
CA PRO A 155 8.97 3.79 15.23
C PRO A 155 7.57 3.73 14.59
N LEU A 156 7.44 3.80 13.27
CA LEU A 156 6.13 3.69 12.63
C LEU A 156 5.58 2.27 12.71
N ARG A 157 6.42 1.25 12.53
CA ARG A 157 6.05 -0.14 12.72
C ARG A 157 5.50 -0.39 14.12
N GLU A 158 6.22 0.07 15.15
CA GLU A 158 5.79 -0.05 16.55
C GLU A 158 4.45 0.66 16.79
N ARG A 159 4.30 1.87 16.24
CA ARG A 159 3.05 2.63 16.37
C ARG A 159 1.86 1.93 15.73
N LEU A 160 2.03 1.33 14.53
CA LEU A 160 1.00 0.56 13.87
C LEU A 160 0.59 -0.67 14.70
N LEU A 161 1.56 -1.43 15.21
CA LEU A 161 1.31 -2.62 16.03
C LEU A 161 0.63 -2.28 17.36
N ALA A 162 0.99 -1.15 17.99
CA ALA A 162 0.40 -0.69 19.25
C ALA A 162 -1.12 -0.41 19.17
N THR A 163 -1.68 -0.23 17.97
CA THR A 163 -3.13 -0.08 17.79
C THR A 163 -3.90 -1.36 18.10
N GLY A 164 -3.25 -2.53 18.02
CA GLY A 164 -3.90 -3.84 18.16
C GLY A 164 -4.78 -4.27 16.98
N ARG A 165 -5.00 -3.39 15.99
CA ARG A 165 -5.92 -3.62 14.87
C ARG A 165 -5.31 -4.54 13.81
N ALA A 166 -6.16 -5.42 13.25
CA ALA A 166 -5.74 -6.40 12.24
C ALA A 166 -5.25 -5.74 10.94
N PHE A 167 -5.91 -4.67 10.49
CA PHE A 167 -5.48 -3.95 9.28
C PHE A 167 -4.08 -3.36 9.42
N TRP A 168 -3.71 -2.89 10.61
CA TRP A 168 -2.36 -2.39 10.81
C TRP A 168 -1.33 -3.52 10.96
N ARG A 169 -1.70 -4.66 11.57
CA ARG A 169 -0.85 -5.88 11.55
C ARG A 169 -0.60 -6.36 10.13
N TYR A 170 -1.65 -6.41 9.29
CA TYR A 170 -1.50 -6.73 7.87
C TYR A 170 -0.60 -5.73 7.14
N ARG A 171 -0.81 -4.43 7.37
CA ARG A 171 0.02 -3.39 6.76
C ARG A 171 1.49 -3.50 7.17
N VAL A 172 1.77 -3.83 8.43
CA VAL A 172 3.14 -4.11 8.91
C VAL A 172 3.74 -5.32 8.20
N ALA A 173 2.99 -6.40 8.02
CA ALA A 173 3.49 -7.57 7.28
C ALA A 173 3.85 -7.23 5.82
N LEU A 174 3.06 -6.39 5.15
CA LEU A 174 3.39 -5.87 3.82
C LEU A 174 4.69 -5.04 3.81
N HIS A 175 4.83 -4.14 4.79
CA HIS A 175 6.01 -3.29 4.90
C HIS A 175 7.25 -4.12 5.19
N ASP A 176 7.21 -5.05 6.14
CA ASP A 176 8.32 -5.94 6.50
C ASP A 176 8.76 -6.75 5.26
N ALA A 177 7.83 -7.35 4.51
CA ALA A 177 8.14 -8.10 3.30
C ALA A 177 8.77 -7.23 2.20
N ALA A 178 8.28 -6.00 2.01
CA ALA A 178 8.86 -5.06 1.05
C ALA A 178 10.26 -4.60 1.45
N LEU A 179 10.46 -4.27 2.72
CA LEU A 179 11.78 -3.88 3.27
C LEU A 179 12.81 -5.00 3.11
N ASP A 180 12.41 -6.26 3.31
CA ASP A 180 13.29 -7.40 3.09
C ASP A 180 13.71 -7.55 1.62
N GLN A 181 12.83 -7.22 0.67
CA GLN A 181 13.17 -7.19 -0.75
C GLN A 181 14.12 -6.04 -1.11
N LEU A 182 13.98 -4.89 -0.46
CA LEU A 182 14.86 -3.74 -0.69
C LEU A 182 16.29 -3.94 -0.15
N ARG A 183 16.44 -4.75 0.92
CA ARG A 183 17.76 -5.07 1.51
C ARG A 183 18.57 -6.12 0.75
N ARG A 184 17.95 -6.87 -0.15
CA ARG A 184 18.59 -7.96 -0.93
C ARG A 184 19.28 -7.51 -2.21
N VAL A 185 19.39 -6.21 -2.42
CA VAL A 185 20.02 -5.60 -3.62
C VAL A 185 21.39 -5.05 -3.29
#